data_0b2a072655d56577ebd1cd17c11b675b
#
_entry.id   0b2a072655d56577ebd1cd17c11b675b
#
_cell.length_a   1.000
_cell.length_b   1.000
_cell.length_c   1.000
_cell.angle_alpha   90.00
_cell.angle_beta   90.00
_cell.angle_gamma   90.00
#
_symmetry.space_group_name_H-M   'P 1'
#
loop_
_entity.id
_entity.type
_entity.pdbx_description
1 polymer ?
#
loop_
_entity_poly.entity_id
_entity_poly.type
_entity_poly.pdbx_seq_one_letter_code
_entity_poly.pdbx_strand_id
1 'polypeptide(L)'
;MAITASKSNVVKGGIALLVVYAGFSFLGSGKEDIEDAVFQEPVVARADQGSFDISIIESGILNARRSVTLASDLPSNRAKIIFLRQEGATVKPGEVIVKFDPAPFAEDIEKLSAEISDASAALAQAEEELQLTIQQGRASTESMLHNVEVAQLKHKNLTQAELPLRLTKSKNDLQAAEQNYRLAKKKAKSMKELLEQGFTKRREYEQAKAAISKAIAELSLAKQQEKLLREMIAPGEIRQSELKLVELKRKVAEQKKVNQHKLALKNAAMIRLDHRYDLLKKSLLSAKALLDKTIIKAPVPGFVVYKTVSVQGEMRKVQVGDSVWQHNGFIVLPDMSEIITDLKVRETDIAQLEVGQTASIRPQAYPNLLLTGRVETIGTLASGKDEEMPRFLVRVAINDVDSRLRPGMTARTRIQTAKLEDVVRVPVEAVFYSGDQAVSFLWKMNKAEAIAIEIGPSDGQFVVVTKGLSGGEKLLLHDPRKVLGGEPAS
;
A
#
# COMPACT_ATOMS: atom_id res chain seq x y z
N MET A 1 -20.22 -35.76 46.92
CA MET A 1 -21.32 -35.49 47.91
C MET A 1 -22.52 -35.13 47.10
N ALA A 2 -23.32 -36.11 46.81
CA ALA A 2 -24.65 -36.46 47.37
C ALA A 2 -25.72 -35.55 46.77
N ILE A 3 -26.45 -36.08 45.75
CA ILE A 3 -27.77 -36.74 45.92
C ILE A 3 -28.85 -35.70 46.23
N THR A 4 -29.83 -35.52 45.36
CA THR A 4 -31.13 -36.20 45.50
C THR A 4 -32.05 -35.93 44.29
N ALA A 5 -32.70 -37.02 43.88
CA ALA A 5 -33.84 -37.10 42.93
C ALA A 5 -35.18 -36.96 43.73
N SER A 6 -36.26 -36.55 43.02
CA SER A 6 -37.65 -36.89 43.37
C SER A 6 -38.50 -36.65 42.11
N LYS A 7 -38.99 -37.61 41.41
CA LYS A 7 -40.15 -38.53 41.49
C LYS A 7 -41.49 -37.87 41.74
N SER A 8 -42.33 -38.12 40.71
CA SER A 8 -43.73 -38.58 40.68
C SER A 8 -44.85 -37.52 40.84
N ASN A 9 -45.84 -37.47 39.96
CA ASN A 9 -46.97 -38.39 40.08
C ASN A 9 -47.93 -38.37 38.86
N VAL A 10 -48.32 -39.56 38.53
CA VAL A 10 -49.41 -40.02 37.70
C VAL A 10 -50.76 -39.71 38.38
N VAL A 11 -51.76 -39.26 37.58
CA VAL A 11 -53.17 -39.54 37.93
C VAL A 11 -53.95 -39.99 36.71
N LYS A 12 -54.47 -41.18 36.82
CA LYS A 12 -55.44 -41.89 35.97
C LYS A 12 -56.83 -41.39 36.25
N GLY A 13 -57.71 -41.52 35.27
CA GLY A 13 -59.14 -41.59 35.38
C GLY A 13 -59.75 -41.52 33.98
N GLY A 14 -60.34 -42.45 33.41
CA GLY A 14 -61.05 -43.64 33.73
C GLY A 14 -62.58 -43.41 33.69
N ILE A 15 -63.26 -44.23 32.83
CA ILE A 15 -64.71 -44.58 32.93
C ILE A 15 -65.65 -43.63 32.13
N ALA A 16 -66.59 -44.05 31.32
CA ALA A 16 -67.31 -45.31 31.17
C ALA A 16 -68.10 -45.39 29.87
N LEU A 17 -68.29 -46.58 29.46
CA LEU A 17 -69.16 -47.18 28.48
C LEU A 17 -70.67 -46.98 28.85
N LEU A 18 -71.52 -46.74 27.83
CA LEU A 18 -72.94 -47.16 27.93
C LEU A 18 -73.43 -47.59 26.54
N VAL A 19 -73.69 -48.86 26.47
CA VAL A 19 -74.43 -49.62 25.44
C VAL A 19 -75.90 -49.53 25.75
N VAL A 20 -76.72 -49.19 24.76
CA VAL A 20 -78.14 -49.58 24.76
C VAL A 20 -78.50 -50.16 23.43
N TYR A 21 -78.87 -51.42 23.47
CA TYR A 21 -79.41 -52.33 22.49
C TYR A 21 -80.96 -52.27 22.54
N ALA A 22 -81.59 -52.01 21.38
CA ALA A 22 -82.99 -52.49 21.21
C ALA A 22 -83.24 -52.58 19.71
N GLY A 23 -83.41 -53.81 19.31
CA GLY A 23 -83.94 -54.27 18.07
C GLY A 23 -85.41 -54.12 17.93
N PHE A 24 -85.87 -54.07 16.75
CA PHE A 24 -87.08 -54.81 16.39
C PHE A 24 -87.16 -54.98 14.85
N SER A 25 -87.41 -56.20 14.46
CA SER A 25 -87.67 -56.68 13.14
C SER A 25 -89.01 -56.20 12.58
N PHE A 26 -89.11 -55.84 11.31
CA PHE A 26 -90.32 -56.15 10.56
C PHE A 26 -90.06 -56.41 9.10
N LEU A 27 -90.50 -57.53 8.61
CA LEU A 27 -90.53 -57.95 7.18
C LEU A 27 -91.45 -57.05 6.38
N GLY A 28 -91.02 -56.72 5.16
CA GLY A 28 -91.89 -56.16 4.15
C GLY A 28 -91.26 -56.20 2.80
N SER A 29 -91.58 -57.19 1.96
CA SER A 29 -91.16 -57.36 0.56
C SER A 29 -91.62 -56.21 -0.35
N GLY A 30 -90.81 -55.85 -1.32
CA GLY A 30 -91.40 -55.20 -2.45
C GLY A 30 -90.45 -54.33 -3.29
N LYS A 31 -90.06 -54.85 -4.41
CA LYS A 31 -89.68 -54.17 -5.67
C LYS A 31 -88.45 -53.32 -5.71
N GLU A 32 -87.51 -53.80 -6.55
CA GLU A 32 -86.50 -53.07 -7.26
C GLU A 32 -87.10 -51.84 -7.95
N ASP A 33 -86.65 -50.68 -7.54
CA ASP A 33 -86.61 -49.49 -8.40
C ASP A 33 -85.19 -49.04 -8.49
N ILE A 34 -84.61 -49.38 -9.64
CA ILE A 34 -83.35 -48.81 -10.11
C ILE A 34 -83.69 -47.40 -10.62
N GLU A 35 -83.51 -46.42 -9.77
CA GLU A 35 -83.44 -45.04 -10.30
C GLU A 35 -82.56 -44.16 -9.46
N ASP A 36 -81.73 -43.39 -10.18
CA ASP A 36 -80.87 -42.28 -9.80
C ASP A 36 -79.41 -42.61 -9.34
N ALA A 37 -78.62 -43.14 -10.31
CA ALA A 37 -77.27 -42.69 -10.36
C ALA A 37 -77.27 -41.18 -10.52
N VAL A 38 -76.99 -40.44 -9.46
CA VAL A 38 -76.74 -38.98 -9.49
C VAL A 38 -75.63 -38.77 -10.50
N PHE A 39 -75.97 -38.34 -11.71
CA PHE A 39 -75.00 -37.80 -12.67
C PHE A 39 -74.42 -36.50 -12.07
N GLN A 40 -73.36 -36.65 -11.29
CA GLN A 40 -72.52 -35.48 -11.04
C GLN A 40 -72.05 -34.93 -12.38
N GLU A 41 -72.47 -33.70 -12.65
CA GLU A 41 -71.96 -33.04 -13.85
C GLU A 41 -70.44 -33.12 -13.84
N PRO A 42 -69.81 -33.62 -14.92
CA PRO A 42 -68.38 -33.80 -14.94
C PRO A 42 -67.72 -32.43 -14.85
N VAL A 43 -66.74 -32.32 -13.90
CA VAL A 43 -65.93 -31.09 -13.79
C VAL A 43 -65.10 -30.97 -15.06
N VAL A 44 -65.42 -29.95 -15.85
CA VAL A 44 -64.74 -29.70 -17.12
C VAL A 44 -64.01 -28.38 -17.12
N ALA A 45 -62.85 -28.36 -17.69
CA ALA A 45 -62.10 -27.14 -18.05
C ALA A 45 -62.12 -26.92 -19.54
N ARG A 46 -61.85 -25.73 -19.98
CA ARG A 46 -61.65 -25.43 -21.40
C ARG A 46 -60.17 -25.37 -21.75
N ALA A 47 -59.81 -25.93 -22.89
CA ALA A 47 -58.52 -25.65 -23.48
C ALA A 47 -58.49 -24.18 -23.94
N ASP A 48 -57.65 -23.39 -23.29
CA ASP A 48 -57.50 -21.96 -23.58
C ASP A 48 -56.39 -21.72 -24.65
N GLN A 49 -56.68 -20.85 -25.63
CA GLN A 49 -55.68 -20.42 -26.58
C GLN A 49 -55.23 -18.99 -26.21
N GLY A 50 -53.92 -18.77 -26.07
CA GLY A 50 -53.40 -17.49 -25.65
C GLY A 50 -51.91 -17.49 -25.42
N SER A 51 -51.40 -16.41 -24.84
CA SER A 51 -49.99 -16.34 -24.43
C SER A 51 -49.74 -17.14 -23.19
N PHE A 52 -48.61 -17.82 -23.12
CA PHE A 52 -48.16 -18.60 -21.98
C PHE A 52 -46.79 -18.16 -21.56
N ASP A 53 -46.64 -17.63 -20.31
CA ASP A 53 -45.38 -17.15 -19.76
C ASP A 53 -44.77 -18.26 -18.92
N ILE A 54 -43.61 -18.75 -19.34
CA ILE A 54 -42.81 -19.70 -18.58
C ILE A 54 -41.92 -18.90 -17.66
N SER A 55 -41.97 -19.18 -16.37
CA SER A 55 -41.22 -18.48 -15.37
C SER A 55 -40.65 -19.40 -14.29
N ILE A 56 -39.41 -19.12 -13.90
CA ILE A 56 -38.75 -19.74 -12.75
C ILE A 56 -38.98 -18.85 -11.53
N ILE A 57 -39.40 -19.41 -10.43
CA ILE A 57 -39.65 -18.68 -9.18
C ILE A 57 -38.69 -19.20 -8.12
N GLU A 58 -37.78 -18.31 -7.71
CA GLU A 58 -36.78 -18.63 -6.68
C GLU A 58 -36.73 -17.54 -5.62
N SER A 59 -36.32 -17.95 -4.42
CA SER A 59 -36.08 -17.01 -3.32
C SER A 59 -34.61 -16.62 -3.30
N GLY A 60 -34.34 -15.32 -3.19
CA GLY A 60 -32.98 -14.77 -3.14
C GLY A 60 -32.79 -13.75 -2.05
N ILE A 61 -31.57 -13.30 -1.90
CA ILE A 61 -31.17 -12.29 -0.93
C ILE A 61 -30.83 -11.01 -1.68
N LEU A 62 -31.40 -9.90 -1.23
CA LEU A 62 -31.06 -8.56 -1.72
C LEU A 62 -29.69 -8.16 -1.18
N ASN A 63 -28.77 -7.81 -2.06
CA ASN A 63 -27.43 -7.35 -1.72
C ASN A 63 -27.11 -6.04 -2.48
N ALA A 64 -26.20 -5.25 -1.93
CA ALA A 64 -25.62 -4.16 -2.70
C ALA A 64 -24.69 -4.73 -3.79
N ARG A 65 -24.77 -4.20 -5.00
CA ARG A 65 -23.89 -4.59 -6.10
C ARG A 65 -22.43 -4.31 -5.78
N ARG A 66 -22.16 -3.20 -5.08
CA ARG A 66 -20.85 -2.78 -4.60
C ARG A 66 -20.87 -2.52 -3.11
N SER A 67 -19.81 -2.88 -2.44
CA SER A 67 -19.60 -2.57 -1.03
C SER A 67 -18.14 -2.21 -0.78
N VAL A 68 -17.91 -1.21 0.07
CA VAL A 68 -16.57 -0.83 0.50
C VAL A 68 -16.35 -1.34 1.90
N THR A 69 -15.30 -2.12 2.09
CA THR A 69 -14.90 -2.59 3.41
C THR A 69 -13.85 -1.63 3.98
N LEU A 70 -14.12 -1.07 5.14
CA LEU A 70 -13.23 -0.17 5.86
C LEU A 70 -12.39 -0.97 6.84
N ALA A 71 -11.07 -0.71 6.80
CA ALA A 71 -10.08 -1.29 7.67
C ALA A 71 -9.25 -0.18 8.33
N SER A 72 -8.56 -0.50 9.42
CA SER A 72 -7.60 0.40 10.03
C SER A 72 -6.24 0.25 9.36
N ASP A 73 -5.62 1.36 8.97
CA ASP A 73 -4.23 1.42 8.51
C ASP A 73 -3.24 1.67 9.68
N LEU A 74 -3.77 1.87 10.87
CA LEU A 74 -2.97 2.14 12.06
C LEU A 74 -2.38 0.84 12.63
N PRO A 75 -1.20 0.90 13.28
CA PRO A 75 -0.67 -0.23 14.03
C PRO A 75 -1.67 -0.75 15.07
N SER A 76 -1.87 -2.08 15.10
CA SER A 76 -2.94 -2.72 15.89
C SER A 76 -2.92 -2.42 17.38
N ASN A 77 -1.72 -2.22 17.96
CA ASN A 77 -1.55 -1.89 19.37
C ASN A 77 -1.91 -0.44 19.73
N ARG A 78 -2.10 0.43 18.73
CA ARG A 78 -2.42 1.86 18.87
C ARG A 78 -3.78 2.25 18.31
N ALA A 79 -4.44 1.36 17.58
CA ALA A 79 -5.72 1.60 16.91
C ALA A 79 -6.91 1.40 17.86
N LYS A 80 -6.97 2.14 18.99
CA LYS A 80 -8.07 2.11 19.93
C LYS A 80 -9.22 2.99 19.47
N ILE A 81 -10.42 2.43 19.34
CA ILE A 81 -11.62 3.14 18.89
C ILE A 81 -12.15 4.02 20.04
N ILE A 82 -12.29 5.34 19.78
CA ILE A 82 -12.91 6.29 20.70
C ILE A 82 -14.29 6.76 20.22
N PHE A 83 -14.56 6.63 18.92
CA PHE A 83 -15.86 6.94 18.35
C PHE A 83 -16.17 5.95 17.22
N LEU A 84 -17.42 5.50 17.19
CA LEU A 84 -17.92 4.59 16.18
C LEU A 84 -19.33 5.02 15.78
N ARG A 85 -19.55 5.24 14.48
CA ARG A 85 -20.87 5.58 13.95
C ARG A 85 -21.81 4.40 14.14
N GLN A 86 -23.01 4.64 14.66
CA GLN A 86 -23.98 3.59 14.98
C GLN A 86 -24.28 2.66 13.78
N GLU A 87 -24.38 1.37 14.03
CA GLU A 87 -24.79 0.39 13.02
C GLU A 87 -26.16 0.70 12.44
N GLY A 88 -26.33 0.59 11.12
CA GLY A 88 -27.56 0.93 10.42
C GLY A 88 -27.72 2.43 10.10
N ALA A 89 -26.83 3.30 10.60
CA ALA A 89 -26.89 4.71 10.27
C ALA A 89 -26.52 4.94 8.79
N THR A 90 -27.24 5.83 8.12
CA THR A 90 -26.90 6.31 6.78
C THR A 90 -25.78 7.33 6.85
N VAL A 91 -24.80 7.22 5.96
CA VAL A 91 -23.66 8.13 5.87
C VAL A 91 -23.50 8.66 4.46
N LYS A 92 -23.06 9.90 4.36
CA LYS A 92 -22.67 10.58 3.11
C LYS A 92 -21.14 10.51 2.91
N PRO A 93 -20.66 10.64 1.68
CA PRO A 93 -19.21 10.72 1.44
C PRO A 93 -18.57 11.83 2.28
N GLY A 94 -17.43 11.54 2.93
CA GLY A 94 -16.71 12.47 3.81
C GLY A 94 -17.18 12.48 5.26
N GLU A 95 -18.33 11.90 5.62
CA GLU A 95 -18.75 11.80 7.02
C GLU A 95 -17.86 10.85 7.83
N VAL A 96 -17.62 11.18 9.09
CA VAL A 96 -16.77 10.41 9.98
C VAL A 96 -17.53 9.17 10.46
N ILE A 97 -16.90 8.01 10.26
CA ILE A 97 -17.42 6.70 10.67
C ILE A 97 -16.73 6.20 11.94
N VAL A 98 -15.40 6.31 11.97
CA VAL A 98 -14.57 5.87 13.10
C VAL A 98 -13.58 6.96 13.46
N LYS A 99 -13.36 7.15 14.76
CA LYS A 99 -12.20 7.90 15.28
C LYS A 99 -11.43 6.98 16.21
N PHE A 100 -10.15 6.91 15.98
CA PHE A 100 -9.20 6.29 16.90
C PHE A 100 -8.61 7.33 17.85
N ASP A 101 -8.03 6.87 18.94
CA ASP A 101 -7.34 7.72 19.91
C ASP A 101 -6.13 8.40 19.24
N PRO A 102 -6.13 9.74 19.10
CA PRO A 102 -5.04 10.46 18.46
C PRO A 102 -3.85 10.71 19.43
N ALA A 103 -4.04 10.55 20.75
CA ALA A 103 -3.07 10.95 21.76
C ALA A 103 -1.67 10.32 21.57
N PRO A 104 -1.53 9.00 21.31
CA PRO A 104 -0.22 8.39 21.11
C PRO A 104 0.52 8.91 19.87
N PHE A 105 -0.24 9.32 18.83
CA PHE A 105 0.34 9.85 17.59
C PHE A 105 0.71 11.33 17.75
N ALA A 106 -0.08 12.10 18.49
CA ALA A 106 0.22 13.49 18.83
C ALA A 106 1.49 13.59 19.69
N GLU A 107 1.65 12.70 20.68
CA GLU A 107 2.84 12.62 21.52
C GLU A 107 4.11 12.28 20.69
N ASP A 108 4.01 11.33 19.76
CA ASP A 108 5.10 11.01 18.84
C ASP A 108 5.51 12.21 17.98
N ILE A 109 4.52 12.98 17.47
CA ILE A 109 4.77 14.19 16.68
C ILE A 109 5.48 15.25 17.53
N GLU A 110 5.06 15.46 18.77
CA GLU A 110 5.69 16.42 19.68
C GLU A 110 7.14 16.03 19.98
N LYS A 111 7.40 14.77 20.31
CA LYS A 111 8.76 14.23 20.54
C LYS A 111 9.65 14.40 19.30
N LEU A 112 9.16 13.99 18.13
CA LEU A 112 9.91 14.14 16.88
C LEU A 112 10.16 15.60 16.53
N SER A 113 9.23 16.51 16.83
CA SER A 113 9.39 17.93 16.61
C SER A 113 10.48 18.52 17.50
N ALA A 114 10.54 18.12 18.77
CA ALA A 114 11.63 18.49 19.69
C ALA A 114 12.99 17.96 19.21
N GLU A 115 13.06 16.67 18.84
CA GLU A 115 14.29 16.07 18.30
C GLU A 115 14.77 16.75 17.00
N ILE A 116 13.86 17.19 16.14
CA ILE A 116 14.18 17.96 14.92
C ILE A 116 14.76 19.32 15.30
N SER A 117 14.19 20.00 16.29
CA SER A 117 14.72 21.27 16.78
C SER A 117 16.15 21.12 17.27
N ASP A 118 16.41 20.09 18.10
CA ASP A 118 17.74 19.80 18.62
C ASP A 118 18.74 19.44 17.49
N ALA A 119 18.30 18.60 16.54
CA ALA A 119 19.12 18.22 15.42
C ALA A 119 19.43 19.41 14.49
N SER A 120 18.49 20.31 14.30
CA SER A 120 18.69 21.53 13.50
C SER A 120 19.68 22.49 14.16
N ALA A 121 19.61 22.64 15.48
CA ALA A 121 20.57 23.46 16.25
C ALA A 121 21.99 22.85 16.19
N ALA A 122 22.09 21.52 16.33
CA ALA A 122 23.37 20.82 16.22
C ALA A 122 23.98 20.93 14.81
N LEU A 123 23.14 20.87 13.76
CA LEU A 123 23.57 21.07 12.38
C LEU A 123 24.10 22.49 12.15
N ALA A 124 23.36 23.51 12.58
CA ALA A 124 23.78 24.90 12.49
C ALA A 124 25.11 25.14 13.23
N GLN A 125 25.28 24.58 14.41
CA GLN A 125 26.55 24.65 15.14
C GLN A 125 27.69 24.00 14.36
N ALA A 126 27.47 22.83 13.75
CA ALA A 126 28.48 22.13 12.95
C ALA A 126 28.85 22.91 11.69
N GLU A 127 27.91 23.61 11.06
CA GLU A 127 28.15 24.50 9.93
C GLU A 127 29.04 25.68 10.31
N GLU A 128 28.76 26.33 11.44
CA GLU A 128 29.57 27.42 12.00
C GLU A 128 31.01 26.94 12.34
N GLU A 129 31.15 25.76 12.98
CA GLU A 129 32.45 25.18 13.27
C GLU A 129 33.25 24.84 12.00
N LEU A 130 32.55 24.39 10.95
CA LEU A 130 33.18 24.14 9.64
C LEU A 130 33.71 25.43 9.04
N GLN A 131 32.91 26.50 9.04
CA GLN A 131 33.32 27.82 8.54
C GLN A 131 34.50 28.39 9.31
N LEU A 132 34.47 28.27 10.65
CA LEU A 132 35.60 28.69 11.49
C LEU A 132 36.87 27.89 11.16
N THR A 133 36.76 26.58 10.97
CA THR A 133 37.91 25.72 10.58
C THR A 133 38.48 26.13 9.21
N ILE A 134 37.64 26.48 8.25
CA ILE A 134 38.07 27.00 6.93
C ILE A 134 38.85 28.32 7.09
N GLN A 135 38.31 29.25 7.85
CA GLN A 135 38.93 30.57 8.08
C GLN A 135 40.26 30.44 8.80
N GLN A 136 40.35 29.66 9.87
CA GLN A 136 41.58 29.38 10.61
C GLN A 136 42.64 28.71 9.74
N GLY A 137 42.21 27.72 8.93
CA GLY A 137 43.09 27.02 8.00
C GLY A 137 43.68 27.96 6.92
N ARG A 138 42.88 28.89 6.38
CA ARG A 138 43.32 29.91 5.43
C ARG A 138 44.32 30.87 6.08
N ALA A 139 43.98 31.47 7.21
CA ALA A 139 44.83 32.41 7.93
C ALA A 139 46.18 31.80 8.31
N SER A 140 46.19 30.57 8.83
CA SER A 140 47.40 29.84 9.18
C SER A 140 48.29 29.58 7.93
N THR A 141 47.69 29.16 6.82
CA THR A 141 48.42 28.90 5.58
C THR A 141 48.98 30.18 4.98
N GLU A 142 48.22 31.26 5.00
CA GLU A 142 48.65 32.59 4.50
C GLU A 142 49.81 33.14 5.31
N SER A 143 49.76 33.07 6.65
CA SER A 143 50.87 33.46 7.51
C SER A 143 52.17 32.68 7.22
N MET A 144 52.05 31.34 6.99
CA MET A 144 53.20 30.53 6.61
C MET A 144 53.73 30.85 5.22
N LEU A 145 52.87 31.14 4.23
CA LEU A 145 53.29 31.58 2.89
C LEU A 145 54.02 32.91 2.93
N HIS A 146 53.56 33.85 3.76
CA HIS A 146 54.27 35.11 3.97
C HIS A 146 55.69 34.87 4.52
N ASN A 147 55.84 33.94 5.46
CA ASN A 147 57.20 33.59 5.95
C ASN A 147 58.09 32.99 4.86
N VAL A 148 57.53 32.20 3.95
CA VAL A 148 58.26 31.70 2.76
C VAL A 148 58.67 32.86 1.84
N GLU A 149 57.77 33.79 1.58
CA GLU A 149 58.04 34.97 0.76
C GLU A 149 59.16 35.83 1.33
N VAL A 150 59.11 36.12 2.63
CA VAL A 150 60.18 36.86 3.33
C VAL A 150 61.51 36.12 3.22
N ALA A 151 61.55 34.80 3.38
CA ALA A 151 62.76 34.01 3.23
C ALA A 151 63.24 33.97 1.79
N GLN A 152 62.37 33.97 0.79
CA GLN A 152 62.74 34.08 -0.65
C GLN A 152 63.37 35.42 -0.97
N LEU A 153 62.80 36.51 -0.44
CA LEU A 153 63.35 37.85 -0.61
C LEU A 153 64.73 37.94 0.04
N LYS A 154 64.91 37.38 1.27
CA LYS A 154 66.20 37.30 1.94
C LYS A 154 67.23 36.51 1.12
N HIS A 155 66.85 35.34 0.62
CA HIS A 155 67.73 34.51 -0.22
C HIS A 155 68.11 35.23 -1.51
N LYS A 156 67.18 35.88 -2.18
CA LYS A 156 67.40 36.66 -3.35
C LYS A 156 68.39 37.85 -3.09
N ASN A 157 68.14 38.57 -1.98
CA ASN A 157 69.02 39.67 -1.60
C ASN A 157 70.44 39.20 -1.28
N LEU A 158 70.55 38.08 -0.52
CA LEU A 158 71.88 37.48 -0.23
C LEU A 158 72.64 37.10 -1.52
N THR A 159 71.95 36.38 -2.44
CA THR A 159 72.62 35.83 -3.64
C THR A 159 72.85 36.85 -4.73
N GLN A 160 72.01 37.88 -4.92
CA GLN A 160 72.04 38.83 -5.99
C GLN A 160 72.68 40.18 -5.63
N ALA A 161 72.72 40.55 -4.36
CA ALA A 161 73.22 41.83 -3.91
C ALA A 161 74.34 41.69 -2.90
N GLU A 162 74.11 41.08 -1.73
CA GLU A 162 75.06 41.11 -0.59
C GLU A 162 76.35 40.34 -0.87
N LEU A 163 76.27 39.07 -1.31
CA LEU A 163 77.44 38.24 -1.58
C LEU A 163 78.21 38.71 -2.76
N PRO A 164 77.66 39.10 -3.94
CA PRO A 164 78.37 39.69 -5.02
C PRO A 164 79.16 40.96 -4.63
N LEU A 165 78.55 41.84 -3.83
CA LEU A 165 79.15 43.02 -3.30
C LEU A 165 80.39 42.70 -2.39
N ARG A 166 80.20 41.76 -1.44
CA ARG A 166 81.26 41.28 -0.53
C ARG A 166 82.43 40.62 -1.29
N LEU A 167 82.14 39.81 -2.31
CA LEU A 167 83.15 39.18 -3.18
C LEU A 167 83.88 40.19 -4.00
N THR A 168 83.21 41.18 -4.58
CA THR A 168 83.86 42.27 -5.34
C THR A 168 84.77 43.09 -4.49
N LYS A 169 84.32 43.46 -3.23
CA LYS A 169 85.18 44.19 -2.30
C LYS A 169 86.40 43.38 -1.93
N SER A 170 86.28 42.10 -1.54
CA SER A 170 87.39 41.23 -1.17
C SER A 170 88.41 41.08 -2.38
N LYS A 171 87.87 40.94 -3.59
CA LYS A 171 88.74 40.91 -4.80
C LYS A 171 89.50 42.22 -5.05
N ASN A 172 88.88 43.38 -4.81
CA ASN A 172 89.52 44.68 -4.90
C ASN A 172 90.60 44.85 -3.83
N ASP A 173 90.32 44.41 -2.59
CA ASP A 173 91.30 44.44 -1.51
C ASP A 173 92.49 43.55 -1.80
N LEU A 174 92.28 42.36 -2.38
CA LEU A 174 93.39 41.51 -2.88
C LEU A 174 94.19 42.19 -3.98
N GLN A 175 93.51 42.76 -4.94
CA GLN A 175 94.22 43.48 -6.04
C GLN A 175 95.05 44.64 -5.55
N ALA A 176 94.54 45.41 -4.56
CA ALA A 176 95.31 46.51 -3.95
C ALA A 176 96.56 45.99 -3.19
N ALA A 177 96.36 44.87 -2.39
CA ALA A 177 97.54 44.26 -1.70
C ALA A 177 98.58 43.71 -2.70
N GLU A 178 98.16 43.13 -3.84
CA GLU A 178 99.09 42.70 -4.90
C GLU A 178 99.87 43.88 -5.51
N GLN A 179 99.20 44.98 -5.78
CA GLN A 179 99.84 46.18 -6.30
C GLN A 179 100.84 46.74 -5.29
N ASN A 180 100.45 46.86 -4.02
CA ASN A 180 101.31 47.30 -2.94
C ASN A 180 102.57 46.43 -2.82
N TYR A 181 102.38 45.08 -2.85
CA TYR A 181 103.55 44.18 -2.92
C TYR A 181 104.47 44.40 -4.09
N ARG A 182 103.88 44.52 -5.31
CA ARG A 182 104.68 44.78 -6.52
C ARG A 182 105.49 46.11 -6.42
N LEU A 183 104.86 47.17 -5.88
CA LEU A 183 105.50 48.46 -5.71
C LEU A 183 106.63 48.38 -4.64
N ALA A 184 106.34 47.75 -3.46
CA ALA A 184 107.29 47.53 -2.39
C ALA A 184 108.54 46.73 -2.90
N LYS A 185 108.28 45.66 -3.70
CA LYS A 185 109.32 44.82 -4.30
C LYS A 185 110.19 45.62 -5.32
N LYS A 186 109.55 46.41 -6.17
CA LYS A 186 110.27 47.27 -7.12
C LYS A 186 111.16 48.30 -6.41
N LYS A 187 110.56 48.98 -5.37
CA LYS A 187 111.27 49.96 -4.58
C LYS A 187 112.47 49.35 -3.83
N ALA A 188 112.28 48.18 -3.20
CA ALA A 188 113.41 47.51 -2.52
C ALA A 188 114.50 47.04 -3.48
N LYS A 189 114.13 46.57 -4.70
CA LYS A 189 115.11 46.23 -5.75
C LYS A 189 115.91 47.45 -6.15
N SER A 190 115.29 48.58 -6.45
CA SER A 190 115.96 49.81 -6.80
C SER A 190 116.83 50.32 -5.64
N MET A 191 116.36 50.23 -4.40
CA MET A 191 117.16 50.61 -3.21
C MET A 191 118.34 49.69 -3.00
N LYS A 192 118.25 48.42 -3.33
CA LYS A 192 119.39 47.51 -3.33
C LYS A 192 120.46 47.94 -4.36
N GLU A 193 120.09 48.20 -5.60
CA GLU A 193 120.95 48.65 -6.68
C GLU A 193 121.61 49.95 -6.33
N LEU A 194 120.87 50.94 -5.77
CA LEU A 194 121.46 52.22 -5.33
C LEU A 194 122.41 52.06 -4.09
N LEU A 195 122.12 51.08 -3.19
CA LEU A 195 123.04 50.80 -2.10
C LEU A 195 124.35 50.20 -2.59
N GLU A 196 124.30 49.27 -3.57
CA GLU A 196 125.46 48.65 -4.20
C GLU A 196 126.35 49.72 -4.97
N GLN A 197 125.66 50.76 -5.42
CA GLN A 197 126.32 51.92 -6.11
C GLN A 197 126.78 53.01 -5.10
N GLY A 198 126.44 52.88 -3.82
CA GLY A 198 126.86 53.83 -2.75
C GLY A 198 126.00 55.11 -2.65
N PHE A 199 124.88 55.23 -3.40
CA PHE A 199 123.98 56.39 -3.46
C PHE A 199 122.88 56.44 -2.36
N THR A 200 122.70 55.34 -1.50
CA THR A 200 121.75 55.36 -0.43
C THR A 200 122.32 54.74 0.83
N LYS A 201 121.67 55.03 1.98
CA LYS A 201 122.08 54.48 3.32
C LYS A 201 121.53 53.10 3.57
N ARG A 202 122.34 52.22 4.23
CA ARG A 202 121.88 50.87 4.56
C ARG A 202 120.53 50.84 5.34
N ARG A 203 120.26 51.85 6.15
CA ARG A 203 119.01 52.02 6.88
C ARG A 203 117.79 52.14 5.97
N GLU A 204 117.90 52.85 4.82
CA GLU A 204 116.79 53.03 3.86
C GLU A 204 116.50 51.75 3.10
N TYR A 205 117.54 50.94 2.77
CA TYR A 205 117.31 49.61 2.19
C TYR A 205 116.65 48.66 3.16
N GLU A 206 117.04 48.60 4.49
CA GLU A 206 116.42 47.79 5.51
C GLU A 206 114.94 48.23 5.73
N GLN A 207 114.63 49.51 5.69
CA GLN A 207 113.24 50.01 5.71
C GLN A 207 112.46 49.54 4.48
N ALA A 208 113.01 49.55 3.31
CA ALA A 208 112.36 49.04 2.10
C ALA A 208 112.14 47.51 2.15
N LYS A 209 113.08 46.77 2.74
CA LYS A 209 112.97 45.33 3.01
C LYS A 209 111.87 45.00 4.08
N ALA A 210 111.79 45.80 5.12
CA ALA A 210 110.69 45.66 6.10
C ALA A 210 109.32 45.95 5.46
N ALA A 211 109.26 46.94 4.54
CA ALA A 211 108.06 47.23 3.79
C ALA A 211 107.61 46.07 2.88
N ILE A 212 108.54 45.31 2.28
CA ILE A 212 108.23 44.09 1.55
C ILE A 212 107.62 43.03 2.52
N SER A 213 108.24 42.78 3.66
CA SER A 213 107.75 41.80 4.62
C SER A 213 106.38 42.15 5.07
N LYS A 214 106.05 43.40 5.33
CA LYS A 214 104.69 43.87 5.63
C LYS A 214 103.73 43.65 4.44
N ALA A 215 104.14 44.03 3.25
CA ALA A 215 103.32 43.85 2.04
C ALA A 215 103.02 42.35 1.73
N ILE A 216 104.01 41.45 2.03
CA ILE A 216 103.80 39.99 1.88
C ILE A 216 102.77 39.50 2.91
N ALA A 217 102.82 39.97 4.14
CA ALA A 217 101.82 39.58 5.18
C ALA A 217 100.42 40.09 4.82
N GLU A 218 100.30 41.33 4.38
CA GLU A 218 99.07 41.94 3.87
C GLU A 218 98.49 41.16 2.67
N LEU A 219 99.31 40.83 1.66
CA LEU A 219 98.93 40.04 0.52
C LEU A 219 98.48 38.60 0.91
N SER A 220 99.24 37.97 1.81
CA SER A 220 98.86 36.65 2.29
C SER A 220 97.47 36.63 3.02
N LEU A 221 97.28 37.67 3.86
CA LEU A 221 95.95 37.80 4.56
C LEU A 221 94.84 38.08 3.56
N ALA A 222 95.00 38.97 2.62
CA ALA A 222 94.00 39.27 1.58
C ALA A 222 93.64 38.04 0.73
N LYS A 223 94.70 37.25 0.34
CA LYS A 223 94.47 35.95 -0.35
C LYS A 223 93.70 34.95 0.43
N GLN A 224 94.03 34.81 1.71
CA GLN A 224 93.29 33.90 2.59
C GLN A 224 91.82 34.33 2.81
N GLN A 225 91.56 35.63 2.98
CA GLN A 225 90.23 36.18 3.16
C GLN A 225 89.42 36.03 1.88
N GLU A 226 89.96 36.31 0.66
CA GLU A 226 89.21 36.10 -0.56
C GLU A 226 88.92 34.66 -0.84
N LYS A 227 89.88 33.75 -0.60
CA LYS A 227 89.67 32.30 -0.74
C LYS A 227 88.62 31.77 0.23
N LEU A 228 88.67 32.13 1.52
CA LEU A 228 87.75 31.74 2.54
C LEU A 228 86.32 32.22 2.23
N LEU A 229 86.18 33.49 1.80
CA LEU A 229 84.90 34.04 1.41
C LEU A 229 84.33 33.35 0.18
N ARG A 230 85.11 33.11 -0.85
CA ARG A 230 84.69 32.51 -2.13
C ARG A 230 84.36 31.01 -1.98
N GLU A 231 85.22 30.23 -1.30
CA GLU A 231 85.18 28.79 -1.30
C GLU A 231 84.35 28.21 -0.15
N MET A 232 84.20 28.92 0.98
CA MET A 232 83.54 28.40 2.19
C MET A 232 82.37 29.27 2.61
N ILE A 233 82.55 30.56 2.84
CA ILE A 233 81.53 31.40 3.47
C ILE A 233 80.35 31.62 2.55
N ALA A 234 80.59 32.10 1.29
CA ALA A 234 79.51 32.39 0.35
C ALA A 234 78.70 31.14 -0.05
N PRO A 235 79.28 29.98 -0.37
CA PRO A 235 78.55 28.76 -0.63
C PRO A 235 77.76 28.24 0.63
N GLY A 236 78.40 28.42 1.80
CA GLY A 236 77.78 28.04 3.06
C GLY A 236 76.51 28.86 3.40
N GLU A 237 76.60 30.19 3.28
CA GLU A 237 75.46 31.10 3.50
C GLU A 237 74.34 30.87 2.46
N ILE A 238 74.65 30.63 1.20
CA ILE A 238 73.69 30.26 0.15
C ILE A 238 73.00 28.98 0.54
N ARG A 239 73.77 27.92 0.87
CA ARG A 239 73.23 26.63 1.23
C ARG A 239 72.32 26.68 2.46
N GLN A 240 72.74 27.44 3.50
CA GLN A 240 71.92 27.66 4.69
C GLN A 240 70.59 28.34 4.38
N SER A 241 70.60 29.35 3.53
CA SER A 241 69.43 30.07 3.06
C SER A 241 68.48 29.18 2.22
N GLU A 242 69.05 28.34 1.33
CA GLU A 242 68.27 27.35 0.55
C GLU A 242 67.60 26.33 1.45
N LEU A 243 68.33 25.73 2.42
CA LEU A 243 67.78 24.78 3.38
C LEU A 243 66.63 25.40 4.19
N LYS A 244 66.76 26.66 4.56
CA LYS A 244 65.70 27.38 5.29
C LYS A 244 64.44 27.55 4.42
N LEU A 245 64.60 27.86 3.12
CA LEU A 245 63.51 27.93 2.17
C LEU A 245 62.82 26.58 1.99
N VAL A 246 63.59 25.50 1.85
CA VAL A 246 63.05 24.13 1.71
C VAL A 246 62.26 23.75 2.97
N GLU A 247 62.81 24.01 4.18
CA GLU A 247 62.14 23.75 5.46
C GLU A 247 60.79 24.47 5.54
N LEU A 248 60.75 25.78 5.23
CA LEU A 248 59.53 26.58 5.27
C LEU A 248 58.48 26.10 4.28
N LYS A 249 58.89 25.79 3.02
CA LYS A 249 58.02 25.23 2.00
C LYS A 249 57.44 23.89 2.45
N ARG A 250 58.25 23.02 3.07
CA ARG A 250 57.77 21.75 3.62
C ARG A 250 56.74 21.99 4.74
N LYS A 251 56.98 22.93 5.65
CA LYS A 251 56.03 23.30 6.71
C LYS A 251 54.69 23.77 6.16
N VAL A 252 54.67 24.57 5.07
CA VAL A 252 53.45 24.97 4.38
C VAL A 252 52.72 23.77 3.82
N ALA A 253 53.40 22.81 3.19
CA ALA A 253 52.80 21.60 2.64
C ALA A 253 52.20 20.70 3.74
N GLU A 254 52.91 20.54 4.84
CA GLU A 254 52.42 19.81 6.02
C GLU A 254 51.18 20.49 6.62
N GLN A 255 51.21 21.80 6.81
CA GLN A 255 50.07 22.56 7.32
C GLN A 255 48.81 22.45 6.41
N LYS A 256 49.03 22.53 5.08
CA LYS A 256 47.93 22.31 4.13
C LYS A 256 47.27 20.93 4.29
N LYS A 257 48.09 19.88 4.43
CA LYS A 257 47.57 18.52 4.72
C LYS A 257 46.78 18.44 6.04
N VAL A 258 47.31 19.02 7.11
CA VAL A 258 46.64 19.09 8.40
C VAL A 258 45.28 19.82 8.29
N ASN A 259 45.25 20.94 7.59
CA ASN A 259 44.04 21.70 7.35
C ASN A 259 43.03 20.89 6.53
N GLN A 260 43.47 20.19 5.48
CA GLN A 260 42.58 19.29 4.69
C GLN A 260 41.98 18.17 5.54
N HIS A 261 42.76 17.52 6.42
CA HIS A 261 42.25 16.49 7.32
C HIS A 261 41.25 17.05 8.31
N LYS A 262 41.53 18.20 8.93
CA LYS A 262 40.59 18.86 9.83
C LYS A 262 39.29 19.21 9.14
N LEU A 263 39.37 19.76 7.94
CA LEU A 263 38.21 20.09 7.12
C LEU A 263 37.38 18.84 6.76
N ALA A 264 38.04 17.75 6.34
CA ALA A 264 37.38 16.49 6.03
C ALA A 264 36.63 15.90 7.23
N LEU A 265 37.23 15.94 8.44
CA LEU A 265 36.59 15.47 9.66
C LEU A 265 35.37 16.31 10.03
N LYS A 266 35.47 17.64 9.96
CA LYS A 266 34.34 18.54 10.28
C LYS A 266 33.21 18.40 9.25
N ASN A 267 33.54 18.29 7.96
CA ASN A 267 32.57 18.06 6.92
C ASN A 267 31.85 16.71 7.07
N ALA A 268 32.57 15.64 7.40
CA ALA A 268 31.96 14.34 7.68
C ALA A 268 31.03 14.36 8.91
N ALA A 269 31.37 15.16 9.93
CA ALA A 269 30.49 15.36 11.09
C ALA A 269 29.21 16.10 10.72
N MET A 270 29.32 17.18 9.94
CA MET A 270 28.18 17.94 9.42
C MET A 270 27.25 17.06 8.58
N ILE A 271 27.79 16.27 7.63
CA ILE A 271 27.01 15.36 6.79
C ILE A 271 26.23 14.34 7.64
N ARG A 272 26.83 13.81 8.70
CA ARG A 272 26.12 12.87 9.63
C ARG A 272 24.94 13.55 10.32
N LEU A 273 25.11 14.78 10.75
CA LEU A 273 24.04 15.56 11.39
C LEU A 273 22.93 15.91 10.43
N ASP A 274 23.28 16.28 9.21
CA ASP A 274 22.33 16.55 8.13
C ASP A 274 21.48 15.31 7.79
N HIS A 275 22.11 14.15 7.63
CA HIS A 275 21.38 12.89 7.44
C HIS A 275 20.46 12.55 8.62
N ARG A 276 20.91 12.82 9.87
CA ARG A 276 20.05 12.61 11.04
C ARG A 276 18.84 13.52 11.04
N TYR A 277 19.03 14.79 10.71
CA TYR A 277 17.96 15.78 10.58
C TYR A 277 16.94 15.35 9.52
N ASP A 278 17.41 14.93 8.35
CA ASP A 278 16.55 14.46 7.26
C ASP A 278 15.76 13.18 7.64
N LEU A 279 16.36 12.22 8.35
CA LEU A 279 15.67 11.04 8.84
C LEU A 279 14.56 11.40 9.83
N LEU A 280 14.83 12.28 10.78
CA LEU A 280 13.83 12.76 11.74
C LEU A 280 12.67 13.47 11.04
N LYS A 281 12.96 14.27 10.02
CA LYS A 281 11.96 14.96 9.21
C LYS A 281 11.05 13.99 8.45
N LYS A 282 11.60 12.92 7.89
CA LYS A 282 10.82 11.83 7.27
C LYS A 282 9.96 11.09 8.29
N SER A 283 10.49 10.83 9.47
CA SER A 283 9.75 10.21 10.57
C SER A 283 8.58 11.07 11.03
N LEU A 284 8.77 12.38 11.13
CA LEU A 284 7.70 13.33 11.46
C LEU A 284 6.58 13.32 10.40
N LEU A 285 6.93 13.30 9.11
CA LEU A 285 5.94 13.20 8.04
C LEU A 285 5.12 11.90 8.14
N SER A 286 5.79 10.79 8.43
CA SER A 286 5.12 9.50 8.64
C SER A 286 4.21 9.52 9.87
N ALA A 287 4.63 10.12 10.98
CA ALA A 287 3.81 10.26 12.18
C ALA A 287 2.57 11.14 11.94
N LYS A 288 2.70 12.24 11.19
CA LYS A 288 1.57 13.07 10.77
C LYS A 288 0.59 12.32 9.88
N ALA A 289 1.08 11.54 8.92
CA ALA A 289 0.23 10.71 8.07
C ALA A 289 -0.52 9.63 8.88
N LEU A 290 0.06 9.07 9.95
CA LEU A 290 -0.63 8.16 10.86
C LEU A 290 -1.69 8.89 11.67
N LEU A 291 -1.43 10.11 12.12
CA LEU A 291 -2.43 10.94 12.81
C LEU A 291 -3.64 11.22 11.92
N ASP A 292 -3.44 11.55 10.65
CA ASP A 292 -4.53 11.76 9.70
C ASP A 292 -5.38 10.49 9.51
N LYS A 293 -4.74 9.30 9.57
CA LYS A 293 -5.41 8.01 9.49
C LYS A 293 -6.19 7.61 10.76
N THR A 294 -6.11 8.39 11.85
CA THR A 294 -6.94 8.17 13.04
C THR A 294 -8.41 8.43 12.80
N ILE A 295 -8.77 9.08 11.70
CA ILE A 295 -10.15 9.38 11.33
C ILE A 295 -10.50 8.67 10.03
N ILE A 296 -11.35 7.65 10.12
CA ILE A 296 -11.90 6.99 8.93
C ILE A 296 -13.19 7.68 8.53
N LYS A 297 -13.22 8.15 7.28
CA LYS A 297 -14.39 8.78 6.66
C LYS A 297 -15.03 7.85 5.63
N ALA A 298 -16.32 8.03 5.38
CA ALA A 298 -17.04 7.31 4.35
C ALA A 298 -16.51 7.69 2.95
N PRO A 299 -16.02 6.74 2.13
CA PRO A 299 -15.63 7.03 0.75
C PRO A 299 -16.82 7.10 -0.21
N VAL A 300 -17.91 6.40 0.12
CA VAL A 300 -19.15 6.30 -0.66
C VAL A 300 -20.37 6.49 0.25
N PRO A 301 -21.53 6.89 -0.29
CA PRO A 301 -22.77 6.91 0.48
C PRO A 301 -23.21 5.48 0.77
N GLY A 302 -23.81 5.23 1.93
CA GLY A 302 -24.29 3.89 2.26
C GLY A 302 -24.76 3.76 3.71
N PHE A 303 -24.96 2.51 4.14
CA PHE A 303 -25.25 2.19 5.53
C PHE A 303 -24.03 1.62 6.23
N VAL A 304 -23.89 1.94 7.51
CA VAL A 304 -22.83 1.36 8.34
C VAL A 304 -23.24 -0.06 8.77
N VAL A 305 -22.46 -1.06 8.36
CA VAL A 305 -22.67 -2.46 8.76
C VAL A 305 -21.41 -2.96 9.45
N TYR A 306 -21.53 -3.44 10.69
CA TYR A 306 -20.39 -3.98 11.43
C TYR A 306 -20.15 -5.44 11.02
N LYS A 307 -18.91 -5.74 10.65
CA LYS A 307 -18.47 -7.10 10.38
C LYS A 307 -18.03 -7.77 11.69
N THR A 308 -18.34 -9.04 11.83
CA THR A 308 -17.78 -9.87 12.92
C THR A 308 -16.30 -10.08 12.64
N VAL A 309 -15.44 -9.66 13.58
CA VAL A 309 -13.99 -9.78 13.52
C VAL A 309 -13.46 -10.33 14.85
N SER A 310 -12.24 -10.86 14.82
CA SER A 310 -11.59 -11.30 16.06
C SER A 310 -11.11 -10.06 16.85
N VAL A 311 -11.70 -9.86 18.01
CA VAL A 311 -11.31 -8.82 18.98
C VAL A 311 -10.86 -9.53 20.24
N GLN A 312 -9.58 -9.41 20.60
CA GLN A 312 -8.99 -10.06 21.78
C GLN A 312 -9.22 -11.60 21.85
N GLY A 313 -9.32 -12.25 20.67
CA GLY A 313 -9.53 -13.70 20.59
C GLY A 313 -11.00 -14.13 20.47
N GLU A 314 -11.96 -13.22 20.65
CA GLU A 314 -13.39 -13.49 20.48
C GLU A 314 -13.91 -12.97 19.14
N MET A 315 -14.74 -13.76 18.48
CA MET A 315 -15.42 -13.36 17.23
C MET A 315 -16.67 -12.54 17.53
N ARG A 316 -16.56 -11.22 17.47
CA ARG A 316 -17.67 -10.30 17.74
C ARG A 316 -17.59 -9.02 16.89
N LYS A 317 -18.65 -8.24 16.93
CA LYS A 317 -18.67 -6.89 16.35
C LYS A 317 -17.84 -5.94 17.21
N VAL A 318 -17.17 -4.98 16.57
CA VAL A 318 -16.35 -3.97 17.23
C VAL A 318 -17.21 -3.01 18.06
N GLN A 319 -16.63 -2.51 19.16
CA GLN A 319 -17.23 -1.54 20.05
C GLN A 319 -16.24 -0.40 20.36
N VAL A 320 -16.76 0.70 20.90
CA VAL A 320 -15.91 1.79 21.41
C VAL A 320 -15.06 1.25 22.56
N GLY A 321 -13.76 1.53 22.53
CA GLY A 321 -12.75 1.01 23.46
C GLY A 321 -11.94 -0.16 22.93
N ASP A 322 -12.39 -0.82 21.86
CA ASP A 322 -11.67 -1.92 21.23
C ASP A 322 -10.47 -1.44 20.43
N SER A 323 -9.46 -2.32 20.32
CA SER A 323 -8.37 -2.18 19.37
C SER A 323 -8.58 -3.12 18.19
N VAL A 324 -8.39 -2.61 16.98
CA VAL A 324 -8.56 -3.38 15.73
C VAL A 324 -7.23 -3.72 15.10
N TRP A 325 -7.17 -4.85 14.42
CA TRP A 325 -5.98 -5.27 13.68
C TRP A 325 -5.80 -4.44 12.42
N GLN A 326 -4.56 -4.10 12.13
CA GLN A 326 -4.19 -3.39 10.90
C GLN A 326 -4.65 -4.19 9.67
N HIS A 327 -5.20 -3.50 8.68
CA HIS A 327 -5.74 -4.05 7.43
C HIS A 327 -6.87 -5.09 7.58
N ASN A 328 -7.39 -5.30 8.78
CA ASN A 328 -8.55 -6.14 8.96
C ASN A 328 -9.83 -5.31 8.84
N GLY A 329 -10.65 -5.62 7.84
CA GLY A 329 -11.91 -4.91 7.59
C GLY A 329 -12.96 -5.23 8.64
N PHE A 330 -13.44 -4.23 9.34
CA PHE A 330 -14.40 -4.36 10.45
C PHE A 330 -15.72 -3.62 10.22
N ILE A 331 -15.80 -2.77 9.22
CA ILE A 331 -17.01 -2.07 8.78
C ILE A 331 -17.18 -2.28 7.29
N VAL A 332 -18.42 -2.52 6.85
CA VAL A 332 -18.80 -2.60 5.45
C VAL A 332 -19.79 -1.48 5.17
N LEU A 333 -19.57 -0.76 4.08
CA LEU A 333 -20.50 0.24 3.53
C LEU A 333 -21.07 -0.29 2.22
N PRO A 334 -22.25 -0.94 2.22
CA PRO A 334 -22.94 -1.30 0.99
C PRO A 334 -23.45 -0.04 0.28
N ASP A 335 -23.18 0.05 -1.00
CA ASP A 335 -23.70 1.10 -1.87
C ASP A 335 -25.13 0.73 -2.28
N MET A 336 -26.10 1.49 -1.78
CA MET A 336 -27.52 1.23 -2.02
C MET A 336 -28.04 1.87 -3.32
N SER A 337 -27.19 2.50 -4.11
CA SER A 337 -27.58 3.03 -5.42
C SER A 337 -27.86 1.93 -6.44
N GLU A 338 -27.23 0.77 -6.28
CA GLU A 338 -27.37 -0.38 -7.17
C GLU A 338 -27.58 -1.65 -6.31
N ILE A 339 -28.78 -2.20 -6.37
CA ILE A 339 -29.15 -3.42 -5.64
C ILE A 339 -29.25 -4.59 -6.62
N ILE A 340 -28.76 -5.73 -6.19
CA ILE A 340 -28.89 -7.00 -6.89
C ILE A 340 -29.62 -8.00 -6.01
N THR A 341 -30.26 -8.98 -6.62
CA THR A 341 -30.78 -10.16 -5.93
C THR A 341 -29.90 -11.36 -6.27
N ASP A 342 -29.30 -11.97 -5.27
CA ASP A 342 -28.55 -13.22 -5.39
C ASP A 342 -29.52 -14.39 -5.22
N LEU A 343 -29.75 -15.15 -6.27
CA LEU A 343 -30.63 -16.32 -6.33
C LEU A 343 -29.79 -17.58 -6.38
N LYS A 344 -30.28 -18.64 -5.73
CA LYS A 344 -29.71 -19.98 -5.83
C LYS A 344 -30.65 -20.86 -6.64
N VAL A 345 -30.42 -20.95 -7.95
CA VAL A 345 -31.25 -21.69 -8.89
C VAL A 345 -30.76 -23.13 -9.00
N ARG A 346 -31.71 -24.09 -9.09
CA ARG A 346 -31.42 -25.50 -9.25
C ARG A 346 -30.82 -25.81 -10.61
N GLU A 347 -30.03 -26.91 -10.68
CA GLU A 347 -29.43 -27.39 -11.92
C GLU A 347 -30.47 -27.69 -13.00
N THR A 348 -31.64 -28.21 -12.64
CA THR A 348 -32.73 -28.50 -13.57
C THR A 348 -33.28 -27.29 -14.29
N ASP A 349 -33.18 -26.12 -13.68
CA ASP A 349 -33.81 -24.88 -14.14
C ASP A 349 -32.79 -23.93 -14.79
N ILE A 350 -31.48 -24.14 -14.56
CA ILE A 350 -30.42 -23.25 -15.03
C ILE A 350 -30.31 -23.21 -16.57
N ALA A 351 -30.59 -24.33 -17.22
CA ALA A 351 -30.52 -24.46 -18.69
C ALA A 351 -31.56 -23.56 -19.42
N GLN A 352 -32.59 -23.08 -18.73
CA GLN A 352 -33.63 -22.19 -19.26
C GLN A 352 -33.31 -20.72 -19.03
N LEU A 353 -32.25 -20.40 -18.30
CA LEU A 353 -31.89 -19.04 -17.96
C LEU A 353 -30.84 -18.46 -18.93
N GLU A 354 -31.11 -17.24 -19.35
CA GLU A 354 -30.18 -16.45 -20.17
C GLU A 354 -29.97 -15.07 -19.57
N VAL A 355 -28.79 -14.51 -19.79
CA VAL A 355 -28.46 -13.14 -19.38
C VAL A 355 -29.36 -12.16 -20.18
N GLY A 356 -29.93 -11.20 -19.47
CA GLY A 356 -30.85 -10.19 -20.07
C GLY A 356 -32.33 -10.50 -19.88
N GLN A 357 -32.72 -11.72 -19.46
CA GLN A 357 -34.12 -12.05 -19.17
C GLN A 357 -34.72 -11.13 -18.11
N THR A 358 -35.99 -10.77 -18.27
CA THR A 358 -36.72 -9.92 -17.34
C THR A 358 -37.11 -10.69 -16.08
N ALA A 359 -37.02 -10.01 -14.94
CA ALA A 359 -37.39 -10.57 -13.67
C ALA A 359 -38.29 -9.60 -12.89
N SER A 360 -39.25 -10.13 -12.18
CA SER A 360 -40.03 -9.40 -11.20
C SER A 360 -39.63 -9.84 -9.80
N ILE A 361 -39.29 -8.88 -8.95
CA ILE A 361 -38.74 -9.09 -7.62
C ILE A 361 -39.75 -8.56 -6.59
N ARG A 362 -40.11 -9.38 -5.63
CA ARG A 362 -41.00 -9.00 -4.54
C ARG A 362 -40.34 -9.28 -3.20
N PRO A 363 -39.89 -8.22 -2.50
CA PRO A 363 -39.30 -8.36 -1.18
C PRO A 363 -40.33 -8.94 -0.17
N GLN A 364 -39.93 -9.90 0.62
CA GLN A 364 -40.86 -10.51 1.64
C GLN A 364 -41.28 -9.51 2.70
N ALA A 365 -40.43 -8.56 3.06
CA ALA A 365 -40.72 -7.50 4.01
C ALA A 365 -41.76 -6.48 3.48
N TYR A 366 -41.92 -6.38 2.15
CA TYR A 366 -42.87 -5.47 1.50
C TYR A 366 -43.62 -6.20 0.36
N PRO A 367 -44.65 -7.02 0.66
CA PRO A 367 -45.31 -7.86 -0.32
C PRO A 367 -46.03 -7.08 -1.44
N ASN A 368 -46.40 -5.85 -1.19
CA ASN A 368 -47.06 -4.95 -2.16
C ASN A 368 -46.08 -4.21 -3.06
N LEU A 369 -44.75 -4.30 -2.78
CA LEU A 369 -43.73 -3.69 -3.59
C LEU A 369 -43.29 -4.67 -4.69
N LEU A 370 -43.52 -4.29 -5.95
CA LEU A 370 -43.08 -5.05 -7.10
C LEU A 370 -41.95 -4.26 -7.79
N LEU A 371 -40.79 -4.87 -7.82
CA LEU A 371 -39.60 -4.30 -8.47
C LEU A 371 -39.36 -5.05 -9.77
N THR A 372 -38.80 -4.35 -10.75
CA THR A 372 -38.38 -4.93 -12.02
C THR A 372 -36.86 -5.06 -12.05
N GLY A 373 -36.38 -6.08 -12.72
CA GLY A 373 -34.96 -6.32 -12.86
C GLY A 373 -34.63 -7.15 -14.09
N ARG A 374 -33.34 -7.40 -14.29
CA ARG A 374 -32.83 -8.25 -15.36
C ARG A 374 -31.77 -9.19 -14.85
N VAL A 375 -31.72 -10.40 -15.41
CA VAL A 375 -30.63 -11.35 -15.15
C VAL A 375 -29.33 -10.72 -15.65
N GLU A 376 -28.40 -10.49 -14.73
CA GLU A 376 -27.10 -9.88 -15.02
C GLU A 376 -26.01 -10.93 -15.24
N THR A 377 -25.93 -11.92 -14.36
CA THR A 377 -24.94 -12.98 -14.44
C THR A 377 -25.50 -14.31 -13.98
N ILE A 378 -25.03 -15.36 -14.64
CA ILE A 378 -25.30 -16.75 -14.29
C ILE A 378 -23.97 -17.38 -13.90
N GLY A 379 -23.86 -17.87 -12.68
CA GLY A 379 -22.64 -18.49 -12.14
C GLY A 379 -22.35 -19.80 -12.88
N THR A 380 -21.07 -20.01 -13.16
CA THR A 380 -20.58 -21.23 -13.82
C THR A 380 -20.26 -22.38 -12.87
N LEU A 381 -20.14 -22.06 -11.56
CA LEU A 381 -19.85 -23.04 -10.51
C LEU A 381 -21.10 -23.29 -9.67
N ALA A 382 -21.44 -24.57 -9.53
CA ALA A 382 -22.47 -24.97 -8.59
C ALA A 382 -21.93 -24.86 -7.13
N SER A 383 -22.77 -24.39 -6.24
CA SER A 383 -22.54 -24.39 -4.79
C SER A 383 -23.49 -25.40 -4.14
N GLY A 384 -22.95 -26.30 -3.37
CA GLY A 384 -23.66 -27.31 -2.56
C GLY A 384 -22.63 -28.15 -1.80
N LYS A 385 -22.97 -28.59 -0.59
CA LYS A 385 -22.22 -29.62 0.11
C LYS A 385 -22.68 -30.98 -0.42
N ASP A 386 -21.86 -32.00 -0.31
CA ASP A 386 -22.00 -33.34 -0.95
C ASP A 386 -23.37 -34.04 -0.82
N GLU A 387 -24.29 -33.51 -0.04
CA GLU A 387 -25.66 -34.07 0.16
C GLU A 387 -26.79 -33.13 -0.31
N GLU A 388 -26.48 -31.91 -0.79
CA GLU A 388 -27.49 -30.97 -1.28
C GLU A 388 -27.48 -30.93 -2.82
N MET A 389 -28.69 -30.83 -3.42
CA MET A 389 -28.80 -30.63 -4.89
C MET A 389 -27.95 -29.41 -5.35
N PRO A 390 -27.16 -29.57 -6.41
CA PRO A 390 -26.35 -28.47 -6.94
C PRO A 390 -27.18 -27.23 -7.26
N ARG A 391 -26.73 -26.06 -6.81
CA ARG A 391 -27.38 -24.79 -7.06
C ARG A 391 -26.41 -23.81 -7.67
N PHE A 392 -26.85 -23.09 -8.66
CA PHE A 392 -26.07 -22.05 -9.35
C PHE A 392 -26.46 -20.67 -8.83
N LEU A 393 -25.47 -19.81 -8.63
CA LEU A 393 -25.72 -18.42 -8.24
C LEU A 393 -26.11 -17.61 -9.44
N VAL A 394 -27.34 -17.08 -9.44
CA VAL A 394 -27.84 -16.17 -10.48
C VAL A 394 -28.03 -14.80 -9.86
N ARG A 395 -27.49 -13.77 -10.49
CA ARG A 395 -27.65 -12.38 -10.08
C ARG A 395 -28.63 -11.66 -10.97
N VAL A 396 -29.58 -11.02 -10.33
CA VAL A 396 -30.58 -10.17 -11.00
C VAL A 396 -30.37 -8.73 -10.54
N ALA A 397 -30.06 -7.85 -11.48
CA ALA A 397 -29.95 -6.42 -11.20
C ALA A 397 -31.36 -5.80 -11.13
N ILE A 398 -31.59 -4.94 -10.12
CA ILE A 398 -32.85 -4.23 -9.93
C ILE A 398 -32.77 -2.87 -10.62
N ASN A 399 -33.73 -2.52 -11.46
CA ASN A 399 -33.74 -1.28 -12.21
C ASN A 399 -34.10 -0.07 -11.35
N ASP A 400 -35.16 -0.20 -10.53
CA ASP A 400 -35.68 0.88 -9.70
C ASP A 400 -35.48 0.54 -8.21
N VAL A 401 -34.52 1.20 -7.59
CA VAL A 401 -34.17 0.95 -6.19
C VAL A 401 -35.06 1.77 -5.27
N ASP A 402 -35.78 1.11 -4.39
CA ASP A 402 -36.59 1.74 -3.33
C ASP A 402 -35.73 1.96 -2.05
N SER A 403 -35.83 3.14 -1.47
CA SER A 403 -35.05 3.54 -0.28
C SER A 403 -35.34 2.71 0.99
N ARG A 404 -36.46 1.97 0.99
CA ARG A 404 -36.83 1.06 2.10
C ARG A 404 -36.08 -0.26 2.08
N LEU A 405 -35.46 -0.62 0.97
CA LEU A 405 -34.70 -1.86 0.83
C LEU A 405 -33.45 -1.86 1.72
N ARG A 406 -33.12 -3.02 2.25
CA ARG A 406 -31.90 -3.21 3.04
C ARG A 406 -31.17 -4.47 2.55
N PRO A 407 -29.82 -4.48 2.53
CA PRO A 407 -29.06 -5.69 2.27
C PRO A 407 -29.42 -6.79 3.27
N GLY A 408 -29.48 -8.03 2.80
CA GLY A 408 -29.86 -9.18 3.60
C GLY A 408 -31.38 -9.48 3.63
N MET A 409 -32.24 -8.61 3.07
CA MET A 409 -33.64 -8.91 2.91
C MET A 409 -33.86 -10.06 1.92
N THR A 410 -34.79 -10.95 2.19
CA THR A 410 -35.20 -12.01 1.29
C THR A 410 -36.24 -11.47 0.29
N ALA A 411 -36.12 -11.84 -0.97
CA ALA A 411 -37.08 -11.51 -2.00
C ALA A 411 -37.45 -12.73 -2.84
N ARG A 412 -38.73 -12.84 -3.17
CA ARG A 412 -39.21 -13.82 -4.15
C ARG A 412 -39.00 -13.20 -5.55
N THR A 413 -38.24 -13.87 -6.39
CA THR A 413 -37.93 -13.42 -7.75
C THR A 413 -38.54 -14.38 -8.74
N ARG A 414 -39.30 -13.83 -9.68
CA ARG A 414 -39.86 -14.55 -10.83
C ARG A 414 -39.08 -14.11 -12.06
N ILE A 415 -38.35 -15.01 -12.69
CA ILE A 415 -37.63 -14.78 -13.93
C ILE A 415 -38.46 -15.34 -15.07
N GLN A 416 -38.76 -14.52 -16.07
CA GLN A 416 -39.45 -14.94 -17.27
C GLN A 416 -38.45 -15.56 -18.25
N THR A 417 -38.57 -16.88 -18.45
CA THR A 417 -37.61 -17.64 -19.29
C THR A 417 -38.05 -17.67 -20.74
N ALA A 418 -39.36 -17.82 -20.99
CA ALA A 418 -39.91 -17.77 -22.33
C ALA A 418 -41.32 -17.20 -22.32
N LYS A 419 -41.73 -16.59 -23.43
CA LYS A 419 -43.10 -16.20 -23.71
C LYS A 419 -43.51 -16.88 -24.98
N LEU A 420 -44.48 -17.80 -24.90
CA LEU A 420 -45.07 -18.44 -26.07
C LEU A 420 -46.32 -17.71 -26.39
N GLU A 421 -46.49 -17.32 -27.66
CA GLU A 421 -47.68 -16.64 -28.14
C GLU A 421 -48.52 -17.63 -28.94
N ASP A 422 -49.84 -17.52 -28.83
CA ASP A 422 -50.79 -18.31 -29.57
C ASP A 422 -50.70 -19.84 -29.37
N VAL A 423 -50.53 -20.26 -28.12
CA VAL A 423 -50.45 -21.69 -27.73
C VAL A 423 -51.72 -22.15 -27.03
N VAL A 424 -52.06 -23.42 -27.22
CA VAL A 424 -53.16 -24.05 -26.49
C VAL A 424 -52.62 -24.51 -25.15
N ARG A 425 -53.26 -24.09 -24.06
CA ARG A 425 -52.95 -24.47 -22.68
C ARG A 425 -54.11 -25.16 -22.02
N VAL A 426 -53.81 -26.18 -21.26
CA VAL A 426 -54.78 -26.94 -20.48
C VAL A 426 -54.36 -27.06 -19.02
N PRO A 427 -55.25 -27.11 -18.04
CA PRO A 427 -54.90 -27.42 -16.67
C PRO A 427 -54.17 -28.76 -16.58
N VAL A 428 -53.12 -28.82 -15.75
CA VAL A 428 -52.34 -30.07 -15.53
C VAL A 428 -53.26 -31.23 -15.12
N GLU A 429 -54.35 -30.93 -14.42
CA GLU A 429 -55.39 -31.90 -13.98
C GLU A 429 -56.17 -32.52 -15.15
N ALA A 430 -56.15 -31.94 -16.36
CA ALA A 430 -56.80 -32.47 -17.56
C ALA A 430 -55.85 -33.35 -18.41
N VAL A 431 -54.60 -33.54 -17.96
CA VAL A 431 -53.62 -34.41 -18.59
C VAL A 431 -53.47 -35.73 -17.87
N PHE A 432 -53.74 -36.80 -18.56
CA PHE A 432 -53.62 -38.17 -18.05
C PHE A 432 -52.59 -38.94 -18.87
N TYR A 433 -52.13 -40.07 -18.33
CA TYR A 433 -51.17 -40.92 -19.00
C TYR A 433 -51.81 -42.29 -19.30
N SER A 434 -51.57 -42.79 -20.51
CA SER A 434 -51.87 -44.15 -20.88
C SER A 434 -50.57 -44.81 -21.39
N GLY A 435 -49.89 -45.53 -20.47
CA GLY A 435 -48.52 -45.94 -20.69
C GLY A 435 -47.61 -44.71 -20.79
N ASP A 436 -46.79 -44.60 -21.79
CA ASP A 436 -45.88 -43.44 -22.00
C ASP A 436 -46.51 -42.28 -22.79
N GLN A 437 -47.84 -42.42 -23.18
CA GLN A 437 -48.49 -41.42 -24.01
C GLN A 437 -49.39 -40.53 -23.15
N ALA A 438 -49.22 -39.19 -23.29
CA ALA A 438 -50.15 -38.24 -22.68
C ALA A 438 -51.46 -38.21 -23.44
N VAL A 439 -52.58 -38.27 -22.68
CA VAL A 439 -53.93 -38.23 -23.24
C VAL A 439 -54.77 -37.23 -22.45
N SER A 440 -55.75 -36.59 -23.13
CA SER A 440 -56.78 -35.80 -22.49
C SER A 440 -58.16 -36.30 -22.92
N PHE A 441 -59.15 -36.15 -22.04
CA PHE A 441 -60.51 -36.58 -22.37
C PHE A 441 -61.38 -35.39 -22.75
N LEU A 442 -61.80 -35.37 -24.02
CA LEU A 442 -62.75 -34.40 -24.58
C LEU A 442 -64.16 -34.75 -24.09
N TRP A 443 -64.88 -33.73 -23.62
CA TRP A 443 -66.31 -33.88 -23.30
C TRP A 443 -67.16 -33.37 -24.40
N LYS A 444 -67.66 -34.30 -25.25
CA LYS A 444 -68.58 -34.00 -26.38
C LYS A 444 -69.85 -34.82 -26.27
N MET A 445 -71.02 -34.21 -26.51
CA MET A 445 -72.32 -34.89 -26.56
C MET A 445 -72.54 -35.90 -25.40
N ASN A 446 -72.19 -35.50 -24.19
CA ASN A 446 -72.31 -36.33 -22.97
C ASN A 446 -71.45 -37.60 -23.00
N LYS A 447 -70.38 -37.64 -23.78
CA LYS A 447 -69.39 -38.75 -23.85
C LYS A 447 -67.97 -38.25 -23.70
N ALA A 448 -67.15 -39.04 -23.01
CA ALA A 448 -65.72 -38.82 -22.92
C ALA A 448 -65.02 -39.48 -24.11
N GLU A 449 -64.24 -38.72 -24.87
CA GLU A 449 -63.44 -39.22 -26.01
C GLU A 449 -61.97 -38.98 -25.66
N ALA A 450 -61.16 -40.04 -25.60
CA ALA A 450 -59.72 -39.94 -25.36
C ALA A 450 -59.00 -39.41 -26.59
N ILE A 451 -58.23 -38.37 -26.42
CA ILE A 451 -57.36 -37.81 -27.46
C ILE A 451 -55.91 -37.88 -27.01
N ALA A 452 -55.05 -38.36 -27.88
CA ALA A 452 -53.62 -38.33 -27.64
C ALA A 452 -53.14 -36.89 -27.84
N ILE A 453 -52.35 -36.39 -26.88
CA ILE A 453 -51.77 -35.04 -26.88
C ILE A 453 -50.26 -35.09 -26.79
N GLU A 454 -49.60 -34.16 -27.47
CA GLU A 454 -48.19 -33.87 -27.19
C GLU A 454 -48.14 -32.66 -26.27
N ILE A 455 -47.48 -32.86 -25.10
CA ILE A 455 -47.34 -31.81 -24.11
C ILE A 455 -46.02 -31.09 -24.23
N GLY A 456 -46.02 -29.80 -23.98
CA GLY A 456 -44.89 -28.91 -23.96
C GLY A 456 -44.56 -28.44 -22.54
N PRO A 457 -44.04 -27.23 -22.41
CA PRO A 457 -43.68 -26.64 -21.11
C PRO A 457 -44.94 -26.47 -20.19
N SER A 458 -44.69 -26.50 -18.89
CA SER A 458 -45.71 -26.33 -17.86
C SER A 458 -45.25 -25.30 -16.83
N ASP A 459 -46.21 -24.55 -16.25
CA ASP A 459 -45.97 -23.64 -15.11
C ASP A 459 -46.41 -24.25 -13.76
N GLY A 460 -46.84 -25.54 -13.78
CA GLY A 460 -47.33 -26.26 -12.63
C GLY A 460 -48.84 -26.13 -12.39
N GLN A 461 -49.53 -25.20 -13.07
CA GLN A 461 -51.03 -25.10 -13.11
C GLN A 461 -51.55 -25.45 -14.48
N PHE A 462 -50.90 -25.00 -15.50
CA PHE A 462 -51.24 -25.28 -16.92
C PHE A 462 -50.04 -25.92 -17.62
N VAL A 463 -50.36 -26.67 -18.66
CA VAL A 463 -49.37 -27.24 -19.57
C VAL A 463 -49.75 -26.84 -20.99
N VAL A 464 -48.73 -26.50 -21.77
CA VAL A 464 -48.91 -26.21 -23.23
C VAL A 464 -49.13 -27.51 -23.95
N VAL A 465 -50.11 -27.55 -24.84
CA VAL A 465 -50.34 -28.67 -25.74
C VAL A 465 -49.86 -28.26 -27.14
N THR A 466 -48.85 -28.97 -27.63
CA THR A 466 -48.23 -28.67 -28.94
C THR A 466 -48.97 -29.34 -30.09
N LYS A 467 -49.62 -30.50 -29.84
CA LYS A 467 -50.48 -31.22 -30.84
C LYS A 467 -51.62 -31.95 -30.12
N GLY A 468 -52.72 -32.07 -30.81
CA GLY A 468 -53.88 -32.87 -30.36
C GLY A 468 -55.12 -32.07 -29.97
N LEU A 469 -54.96 -30.76 -29.65
CA LEU A 469 -56.04 -29.85 -29.32
C LEU A 469 -55.95 -28.54 -30.13
N SER A 470 -57.08 -27.94 -30.43
CA SER A 470 -57.18 -26.73 -31.24
C SER A 470 -57.60 -25.48 -30.45
N GLY A 471 -57.91 -25.64 -29.16
CA GLY A 471 -58.37 -24.55 -28.27
C GLY A 471 -59.93 -24.40 -28.29
N GLY A 472 -60.49 -24.14 -27.12
CA GLY A 472 -61.94 -24.02 -26.92
C GLY A 472 -62.64 -25.33 -26.56
N GLU A 473 -61.93 -26.46 -26.66
CA GLU A 473 -62.51 -27.78 -26.31
C GLU A 473 -62.74 -27.91 -24.80
N LYS A 474 -63.79 -28.62 -24.44
CA LYS A 474 -64.08 -28.96 -23.02
C LYS A 474 -63.38 -30.26 -22.67
N LEU A 475 -62.55 -30.22 -21.65
CA LEU A 475 -61.72 -31.32 -21.14
C LEU A 475 -62.19 -31.74 -19.75
N LEU A 476 -62.19 -33.05 -19.50
CA LEU A 476 -62.43 -33.58 -18.16
C LEU A 476 -61.24 -33.39 -17.26
N LEU A 477 -61.50 -32.97 -16.01
CA LEU A 477 -60.46 -32.82 -15.00
C LEU A 477 -60.26 -34.10 -14.16
N HIS A 478 -61.01 -35.19 -14.46
CA HIS A 478 -60.84 -36.49 -13.83
C HIS A 478 -60.80 -37.61 -14.89
N ASP A 479 -60.07 -38.67 -14.57
CA ASP A 479 -59.92 -39.79 -15.47
C ASP A 479 -61.20 -40.65 -15.51
N PRO A 480 -61.96 -40.65 -16.59
CA PRO A 480 -63.20 -41.40 -16.68
C PRO A 480 -62.99 -42.92 -16.54
N ARG A 481 -61.79 -43.44 -16.81
CA ARG A 481 -61.45 -44.88 -16.64
C ARG A 481 -61.47 -45.31 -15.20
N LYS A 482 -61.18 -44.42 -14.24
CA LYS A 482 -61.20 -44.72 -12.81
C LYS A 482 -62.59 -44.65 -12.19
N VAL A 483 -63.55 -43.96 -12.80
CA VAL A 483 -64.91 -43.81 -12.30
C VAL A 483 -65.80 -45.03 -12.69
N LEU A 484 -65.47 -45.74 -13.78
CA LEU A 484 -66.24 -46.89 -14.31
C LEU A 484 -65.74 -48.25 -13.76
N GLY A 485 -64.90 -48.28 -12.73
CA GLY A 485 -64.64 -49.53 -11.97
C GLY A 485 -64.08 -50.68 -12.81
N GLY A 486 -63.32 -50.43 -13.84
CA GLY A 486 -62.71 -51.48 -14.66
C GLY A 486 -61.18 -51.59 -14.39
N GLU A 487 -60.74 -52.71 -13.85
CA GLU A 487 -59.33 -53.11 -13.84
C GLU A 487 -58.74 -53.01 -15.25
N PRO A 488 -57.53 -52.57 -15.40
CA PRO A 488 -56.89 -52.59 -16.71
C PRO A 488 -56.65 -54.06 -17.13
N ALA A 489 -57.20 -54.43 -18.24
CA ALA A 489 -56.80 -55.67 -18.90
C ALA A 489 -55.31 -55.59 -19.23
N SER A 490 -54.59 -56.61 -18.75
CA SER A 490 -53.17 -56.89 -18.88
C SER A 490 -52.59 -56.73 -20.26
#